data_4d4fb4363d0596954a6506ce19df326c
#
_entry.id   4d4fb4363d0596954a6506ce19df326c
#
_cell.length_a   1.000
_cell.length_b   1.000
_cell.length_c   1.000
_cell.angle_alpha   90.00
_cell.angle_beta   90.00
_cell.angle_gamma   90.00
#
_symmetry.space_group_name_H-M   'P 1'
#
loop_
_entity.id
_entity.type
_entity.pdbx_description
1 polymer ?
#
loop_
_entity_poly.entity_id
_entity_poly.type
_entity_poly.pdbx_seq_one_letter_code
_entity_poly.pdbx_strand_id
1 'polypeptide(L)'
;MIEEKFAYGSSFIHSLDPKIRIVASIVLSFATALCDNLYFAVSYFVISIILIVMARLNMIDVFKRLKPVFWFLLMIWIILPLTFDGDILYQFYGLKITGQGVILCCKITIKSITILLLFSALIATMTVASLGNGLHRIHVPDKMVFLLLMSYRYISVIEEEYQRLLRAAKFRGFNHGT
;
A
#
# COMPACT_ATOMS: atom_id res chain seq x y z
N MET A 1 7.07 5.97 19.49
CA MET A 1 7.86 4.94 18.79
C MET A 1 7.07 4.54 17.55
N ILE A 2 7.57 4.84 16.37
CA ILE A 2 6.90 4.44 15.12
C ILE A 2 6.97 2.91 15.08
N GLU A 3 5.84 2.25 15.41
CA GLU A 3 5.78 0.79 15.42
C GLU A 3 5.81 0.27 13.97
N GLU A 4 6.95 -0.23 13.55
CA GLU A 4 7.10 -1.00 12.31
C GLU A 4 6.54 -2.41 12.53
N LYS A 5 5.21 -2.51 12.75
CA LYS A 5 4.51 -3.76 13.13
C LYS A 5 4.77 -4.95 12.20
N PHE A 6 5.17 -4.69 10.96
CA PHE A 6 5.39 -5.71 9.92
C PHE A 6 6.85 -6.05 9.65
N ALA A 7 7.79 -5.24 10.17
CA ALA A 7 9.21 -5.42 9.92
C ALA A 7 9.84 -6.52 10.77
N TYR A 8 9.20 -6.90 11.89
CA TYR A 8 9.69 -7.89 12.84
C TYR A 8 8.99 -9.25 12.63
N GLY A 9 9.16 -9.86 11.46
CA GLY A 9 8.65 -11.20 11.16
C GLY A 9 9.78 -12.15 10.80
N SER A 10 9.63 -13.46 11.13
CA SER A 10 10.55 -14.54 10.75
C SER A 10 10.00 -15.34 9.57
N SER A 11 9.60 -14.69 8.47
CA SER A 11 9.11 -15.39 7.29
C SER A 11 10.17 -15.43 6.18
N PHE A 12 9.99 -16.35 5.22
CA PHE A 12 10.89 -16.50 4.07
C PHE A 12 11.12 -15.19 3.31
N ILE A 13 10.11 -14.33 3.25
CA ILE A 13 10.23 -13.02 2.60
C ILE A 13 11.17 -12.09 3.37
N HIS A 14 11.25 -12.20 4.70
CA HIS A 14 12.17 -11.40 5.52
C HIS A 14 13.64 -11.77 5.30
N SER A 15 13.96 -12.98 4.85
CA SER A 15 15.33 -13.43 4.54
C SER A 15 15.82 -13.01 3.16
N LEU A 16 14.92 -12.54 2.27
CA LEU A 16 15.28 -12.09 0.94
C LEU A 16 16.00 -10.73 0.97
N ASP A 17 16.98 -10.57 0.09
CA ASP A 17 17.73 -9.32 -0.08
C ASP A 17 16.78 -8.13 -0.34
N PRO A 18 16.91 -7.01 0.40
CA PRO A 18 16.09 -5.81 0.21
C PRO A 18 16.04 -5.33 -1.24
N LYS A 19 17.15 -5.42 -1.96
CA LYS A 19 17.22 -5.08 -3.39
C LYS A 19 16.21 -5.87 -4.23
N ILE A 20 16.20 -7.21 -4.05
CA ILE A 20 15.32 -8.10 -4.83
C ILE A 20 13.86 -7.79 -4.52
N ARG A 21 13.51 -7.53 -3.27
CA ARG A 21 12.13 -7.22 -2.84
C ARG A 21 11.62 -5.93 -3.45
N ILE A 22 12.46 -4.87 -3.49
CA ILE A 22 12.08 -3.60 -4.11
C ILE A 22 11.91 -3.78 -5.61
N VAL A 23 12.87 -4.40 -6.30
CA VAL A 23 12.80 -4.62 -7.75
C VAL A 23 11.61 -5.50 -8.12
N ALA A 24 11.39 -6.61 -7.40
CA ALA A 24 10.23 -7.48 -7.62
C ALA A 24 8.91 -6.74 -7.41
N SER A 25 8.79 -5.92 -6.36
CA SER A 25 7.60 -5.10 -6.13
C SER A 25 7.32 -4.15 -7.29
N ILE A 26 8.34 -3.44 -7.78
CA ILE A 26 8.19 -2.50 -8.90
C ILE A 26 7.81 -3.24 -10.18
N VAL A 27 8.55 -4.32 -10.52
CA VAL A 27 8.32 -5.07 -11.77
C VAL A 27 6.93 -5.71 -11.78
N LEU A 28 6.51 -6.37 -10.69
CA LEU A 28 5.21 -7.02 -10.60
C LEU A 28 4.07 -5.99 -10.59
N SER A 29 4.24 -4.86 -9.90
CA SER A 29 3.23 -3.79 -9.91
C SER A 29 3.08 -3.17 -11.29
N PHE A 30 4.19 -2.95 -12.00
CA PHE A 30 4.18 -2.39 -13.35
C PHE A 30 3.58 -3.37 -14.36
N ALA A 31 3.95 -4.66 -14.26
CA ALA A 31 3.36 -5.72 -15.08
C ALA A 31 1.84 -5.82 -14.87
N THR A 32 1.37 -5.74 -13.62
CA THR A 32 -0.07 -5.74 -13.30
C THR A 32 -0.77 -4.51 -13.87
N ALA A 33 -0.15 -3.34 -13.82
CA ALA A 33 -0.73 -2.09 -14.33
C ALA A 33 -0.90 -2.10 -15.87
N LEU A 34 0.10 -2.61 -16.59
CA LEU A 34 0.11 -2.67 -18.06
C LEU A 34 -0.75 -3.77 -18.65
N CYS A 35 -1.14 -4.77 -17.86
CA CYS A 35 -1.91 -5.91 -18.33
C CYS A 35 -3.38 -5.54 -18.57
N ASP A 36 -3.86 -5.54 -19.81
CA ASP A 36 -5.25 -5.25 -20.14
C ASP A 36 -6.18 -6.47 -20.10
N ASN A 37 -5.63 -7.68 -20.17
CA ASN A 37 -6.39 -8.91 -20.11
C ASN A 37 -6.77 -9.26 -18.67
N LEU A 38 -8.07 -9.54 -18.45
CA LEU A 38 -8.61 -9.90 -17.14
C LEU A 38 -7.97 -11.20 -16.60
N TYR A 39 -7.66 -12.17 -17.47
CA TYR A 39 -7.04 -13.45 -17.06
C TYR A 39 -5.66 -13.23 -16.40
N PHE A 40 -4.84 -12.39 -16.98
CA PHE A 40 -3.54 -12.07 -16.39
C PHE A 40 -3.67 -11.25 -15.09
N ALA A 41 -4.63 -10.33 -15.02
CA ALA A 41 -4.90 -9.59 -13.78
C ALA A 41 -5.29 -10.52 -12.62
N VAL A 42 -6.12 -11.54 -12.89
CA VAL A 42 -6.50 -12.55 -11.90
C VAL A 42 -5.30 -13.43 -11.52
N SER A 43 -4.42 -13.81 -12.46
CA SER A 43 -3.22 -14.59 -12.11
C SER A 43 -2.26 -13.80 -11.22
N TYR A 44 -2.04 -12.51 -11.46
CA TYR A 44 -1.26 -11.65 -10.57
C TYR A 44 -1.92 -11.46 -9.20
N PHE A 45 -3.24 -11.42 -9.15
CA PHE A 45 -3.98 -11.39 -7.88
C PHE A 45 -3.72 -12.65 -7.05
N VAL A 46 -3.77 -13.83 -7.66
CA VAL A 46 -3.45 -15.09 -6.98
C VAL A 46 -2.00 -15.09 -6.49
N ILE A 47 -1.04 -14.66 -7.31
CA ILE A 47 0.37 -14.53 -6.92
C ILE A 47 0.51 -13.59 -5.70
N SER A 48 -0.20 -12.46 -5.69
CA SER A 48 -0.14 -11.51 -4.58
C SER A 48 -0.66 -12.11 -3.27
N ILE A 49 -1.72 -12.93 -3.33
CA ILE A 49 -2.24 -13.65 -2.16
C ILE A 49 -1.22 -14.66 -1.64
N ILE A 50 -0.60 -15.43 -2.53
CA ILE A 50 0.45 -16.40 -2.16
C ILE A 50 1.61 -15.68 -1.45
N LEU A 51 2.05 -14.54 -1.97
CA LEU A 51 3.11 -13.75 -1.36
C LEU A 51 2.73 -13.24 0.05
N ILE A 52 1.48 -12.81 0.28
CA ILE A 52 1.00 -12.39 1.60
C ILE A 52 1.02 -13.56 2.58
N VAL A 53 0.55 -14.74 2.16
CA VAL A 53 0.57 -15.94 3.00
C VAL A 53 2.01 -16.33 3.33
N MET A 54 2.93 -16.29 2.37
CA MET A 54 4.36 -16.53 2.59
C MET A 54 5.01 -15.48 3.50
N ALA A 55 4.55 -14.23 3.44
CA ALA A 55 4.99 -13.16 4.34
C ALA A 55 4.47 -13.31 5.77
N ARG A 56 3.53 -14.25 6.01
CA ARG A 56 2.85 -14.45 7.32
C ARG A 56 2.30 -13.16 7.91
N LEU A 57 1.74 -12.30 7.04
CA LEU A 57 1.15 -11.05 7.48
C LEU A 57 -0.21 -11.31 8.15
N ASN A 58 -0.48 -10.56 9.22
CA ASN A 58 -1.79 -10.55 9.84
C ASN A 58 -2.83 -9.98 8.87
N MET A 59 -3.80 -10.79 8.46
CA MET A 59 -4.87 -10.40 7.52
C MET A 59 -5.62 -9.14 7.99
N ILE A 60 -5.79 -8.96 9.31
CA ILE A 60 -6.46 -7.81 9.90
C ILE A 60 -5.75 -6.50 9.54
N ASP A 61 -4.44 -6.50 9.56
CA ASP A 61 -3.63 -5.30 9.29
C ASP A 61 -3.57 -5.00 7.79
N VAL A 62 -3.58 -6.04 6.94
CA VAL A 62 -3.75 -5.89 5.48
C VAL A 62 -5.12 -5.27 5.17
N PHE A 63 -6.19 -5.76 5.82
CA PHE A 63 -7.54 -5.20 5.67
C PHE A 63 -7.62 -3.73 6.12
N LYS A 64 -6.96 -3.36 7.21
CA LYS A 64 -6.90 -1.96 7.67
C LYS A 64 -6.26 -1.03 6.63
N ARG A 65 -5.26 -1.51 5.89
CA ARG A 65 -4.62 -0.76 4.79
C ARG A 65 -5.50 -0.67 3.55
N LEU A 66 -6.30 -1.70 3.27
CA LEU A 66 -7.24 -1.70 2.15
C LEU A 66 -8.46 -0.81 2.41
N LYS A 67 -8.83 -0.57 3.68
CA LYS A 67 -10.02 0.20 4.06
C LYS A 67 -10.12 1.59 3.38
N PRO A 68 -9.10 2.47 3.37
CA PRO A 68 -9.19 3.77 2.70
C PRO A 68 -9.31 3.64 1.18
N VAL A 69 -8.66 2.62 0.60
CA VAL A 69 -8.73 2.37 -0.84
C VAL A 69 -10.09 1.80 -1.24
N PHE A 70 -10.70 0.99 -0.39
CA PHE A 70 -12.05 0.48 -0.61
C PHE A 70 -13.07 1.62 -0.71
N TRP A 71 -12.95 2.65 0.12
CA TRP A 71 -13.80 3.85 0.04
C TRP A 71 -13.62 4.60 -1.29
N PHE A 72 -12.40 4.72 -1.75
CA PHE A 72 -12.09 5.33 -3.05
C PHE A 72 -12.60 4.49 -4.22
N LEU A 73 -12.44 3.17 -4.16
CA LEU A 73 -12.97 2.26 -5.17
C LEU A 73 -14.52 2.32 -5.24
N LEU A 74 -15.19 2.46 -4.11
CA LEU A 74 -16.65 2.60 -4.05
C LEU A 74 -17.09 3.88 -4.80
N MET A 75 -16.37 4.98 -4.65
CA MET A 75 -16.62 6.21 -5.41
C MET A 75 -16.47 5.98 -6.92
N ILE A 76 -15.42 5.25 -7.34
CA ILE A 76 -15.22 4.88 -8.77
C ILE A 76 -16.38 4.02 -9.28
N TRP A 77 -16.87 3.07 -8.48
CA TRP A 77 -18.00 2.21 -8.82
C TRP A 77 -19.32 2.96 -9.05
N ILE A 78 -19.47 4.13 -8.44
CA ILE A 78 -20.63 5.00 -8.65
C ILE A 78 -20.42 5.87 -9.90
N ILE A 79 -19.26 6.50 -10.05
CA ILE A 79 -19.03 7.51 -11.09
C ILE A 79 -18.80 6.88 -12.47
N LEU A 80 -17.98 5.83 -12.54
CA LEU A 80 -17.50 5.30 -13.84
C LEU A 80 -18.63 4.68 -14.69
N PRO A 81 -19.53 3.83 -14.14
CA PRO A 81 -20.62 3.26 -14.93
C PRO A 81 -21.61 4.31 -15.46
N LEU A 82 -21.69 5.49 -14.80
CA LEU A 82 -22.57 6.59 -15.16
C LEU A 82 -21.95 7.54 -16.19
N THR A 83 -20.63 7.66 -16.21
CA THR A 83 -19.93 8.63 -17.05
C THR A 83 -19.36 8.01 -18.33
N PHE A 84 -19.16 6.70 -18.34
CA PHE A 84 -18.52 6.01 -19.47
C PHE A 84 -19.56 5.74 -20.59
N ASP A 85 -19.28 6.23 -21.80
CA ASP A 85 -20.11 5.98 -22.98
C ASP A 85 -19.89 4.56 -23.51
N GLY A 86 -20.99 3.83 -23.71
CA GLY A 86 -20.94 2.45 -24.24
C GLY A 86 -22.33 1.82 -24.29
N ASP A 87 -22.38 0.50 -24.55
CA ASP A 87 -23.64 -0.25 -24.64
C ASP A 87 -24.44 -0.18 -23.33
N ILE A 88 -25.66 0.31 -23.40
CA ILE A 88 -26.55 0.52 -22.25
C ILE A 88 -27.05 -0.84 -21.78
N LEU A 89 -26.60 -1.30 -20.59
CA LEU A 89 -27.14 -2.50 -19.96
C LEU A 89 -28.47 -2.24 -19.24
N TYR A 90 -28.61 -1.09 -18.64
CA TYR A 90 -29.83 -0.75 -17.89
C TYR A 90 -30.05 0.76 -17.89
N GLN A 91 -31.27 1.18 -18.19
CA GLN A 91 -31.69 2.59 -18.14
C GLN A 91 -32.73 2.74 -17.03
N PHE A 92 -32.33 3.32 -15.91
CA PHE A 92 -33.24 3.58 -14.80
C PHE A 92 -33.27 5.11 -14.51
N TYR A 93 -34.43 5.72 -14.70
CA TYR A 93 -34.75 7.13 -14.37
C TYR A 93 -33.72 8.16 -14.89
N GLY A 94 -33.20 7.98 -16.12
CA GLY A 94 -32.25 8.90 -16.75
C GLY A 94 -30.76 8.57 -16.50
N LEU A 95 -30.45 7.60 -15.65
CA LEU A 95 -29.10 7.09 -15.42
C LEU A 95 -28.84 5.90 -16.37
N LYS A 96 -27.83 6.04 -17.23
CA LYS A 96 -27.41 4.98 -18.16
C LYS A 96 -26.26 4.22 -17.53
N ILE A 97 -26.50 2.97 -17.16
CA ILE A 97 -25.42 2.08 -16.68
C ILE A 97 -24.86 1.35 -17.87
N THR A 98 -23.58 1.58 -18.16
CA THR A 98 -22.89 1.02 -19.32
C THR A 98 -22.14 -0.25 -18.95
N GLY A 99 -22.30 -1.31 -19.75
CA GLY A 99 -21.63 -2.59 -19.53
C GLY A 99 -20.10 -2.49 -19.59
N GLN A 100 -19.61 -1.68 -20.50
CA GLN A 100 -18.17 -1.41 -20.62
C GLN A 100 -17.63 -0.70 -19.37
N GLY A 101 -18.39 0.23 -18.79
CA GLY A 101 -18.05 0.91 -17.54
C GLY A 101 -17.92 -0.06 -16.36
N VAL A 102 -18.83 -1.04 -16.24
CA VAL A 102 -18.77 -2.05 -15.18
C VAL A 102 -17.55 -2.95 -15.33
N ILE A 103 -17.23 -3.42 -16.55
CA ILE A 103 -16.04 -4.23 -16.81
C ILE A 103 -14.77 -3.45 -16.45
N LEU A 104 -14.73 -2.17 -16.77
CA LEU A 104 -13.60 -1.29 -16.48
C LEU A 104 -13.44 -1.06 -14.98
N CYS A 105 -14.54 -0.86 -14.24
CA CYS A 105 -14.54 -0.81 -12.77
C CYS A 105 -13.97 -2.09 -12.16
N CYS A 106 -14.39 -3.25 -12.65
CA CYS A 106 -13.91 -4.54 -12.18
C CYS A 106 -12.40 -4.69 -12.41
N LYS A 107 -11.92 -4.33 -13.61
CA LYS A 107 -10.48 -4.34 -13.94
C LYS A 107 -9.68 -3.42 -13.01
N ILE A 108 -10.14 -2.18 -12.81
CA ILE A 108 -9.46 -1.20 -11.93
C ILE A 108 -9.42 -1.74 -10.50
N THR A 109 -10.52 -2.29 -10.00
CA THR A 109 -10.62 -2.83 -8.65
C THR A 109 -9.62 -3.96 -8.43
N ILE A 110 -9.58 -4.96 -9.33
CA ILE A 110 -8.65 -6.09 -9.25
C ILE A 110 -7.20 -5.58 -9.31
N LYS A 111 -6.85 -4.74 -10.29
CA LYS A 111 -5.50 -4.17 -10.42
C LYS A 111 -5.07 -3.41 -9.17
N SER A 112 -5.93 -2.52 -8.65
CA SER A 112 -5.61 -1.70 -7.47
C SER A 112 -5.38 -2.55 -6.23
N ILE A 113 -6.25 -3.53 -5.97
CA ILE A 113 -6.09 -4.45 -4.84
C ILE A 113 -4.81 -5.27 -5.00
N THR A 114 -4.53 -5.81 -6.18
CA THR A 114 -3.33 -6.60 -6.45
C THR A 114 -2.05 -5.80 -6.18
N ILE A 115 -1.95 -4.58 -6.69
CA ILE A 115 -0.77 -3.72 -6.49
C ILE A 115 -0.58 -3.41 -5.01
N LEU A 116 -1.66 -3.12 -4.27
CA LEU A 116 -1.58 -2.86 -2.83
C LEU A 116 -1.15 -4.09 -2.03
N LEU A 117 -1.63 -5.27 -2.40
CA LEU A 117 -1.23 -6.52 -1.77
C LEU A 117 0.25 -6.83 -2.03
N LEU A 118 0.73 -6.65 -3.27
CA LEU A 118 2.15 -6.80 -3.63
C LEU A 118 3.03 -5.84 -2.84
N PHE A 119 2.63 -4.56 -2.78
CA PHE A 119 3.35 -3.56 -2.02
C PHE A 119 3.39 -3.87 -0.52
N SER A 120 2.27 -4.32 0.04
CA SER A 120 2.18 -4.72 1.44
C SER A 120 3.04 -5.95 1.75
N ALA A 121 3.06 -6.96 0.86
CA ALA A 121 3.83 -8.17 1.06
C ALA A 121 5.34 -7.95 0.95
N LEU A 122 5.81 -7.12 0.00
CA LEU A 122 7.23 -6.99 -0.32
C LEU A 122 7.88 -5.78 0.37
N ILE A 123 7.22 -4.63 0.39
CA ILE A 123 7.80 -3.38 0.92
C ILE A 123 7.42 -3.14 2.38
N ALA A 124 6.14 -3.31 2.73
CA ALA A 124 5.70 -3.00 4.09
C ALA A 124 6.26 -3.96 5.16
N THR A 125 6.82 -5.09 4.75
CA THR A 125 7.53 -6.05 5.60
C THR A 125 9.02 -5.72 5.78
N MET A 126 9.48 -4.57 5.28
CA MET A 126 10.87 -4.10 5.45
C MET A 126 10.93 -2.98 6.49
N THR A 127 12.05 -2.91 7.24
CA THR A 127 12.36 -1.73 8.04
C THR A 127 12.79 -0.59 7.12
N VAL A 128 12.62 0.66 7.55
CA VAL A 128 13.07 1.83 6.77
C VAL A 128 14.59 1.79 6.56
N ALA A 129 15.35 1.25 7.52
CA ALA A 129 16.79 1.06 7.38
C ALA A 129 17.13 0.05 6.26
N SER A 130 16.40 -1.10 6.21
CA SER A 130 16.57 -2.10 5.15
C SER A 130 16.16 -1.56 3.78
N LEU A 131 15.09 -0.75 3.74
CA LEU A 131 14.64 -0.07 2.53
C LEU A 131 15.70 0.90 2.02
N GLY A 132 16.31 1.71 2.90
CA GLY A 132 17.41 2.60 2.55
C GLY A 132 18.60 1.85 1.97
N ASN A 133 19.02 0.75 2.60
CA ASN A 133 20.09 -0.11 2.07
C ASN A 133 19.72 -0.72 0.71
N GLY A 134 18.48 -1.13 0.53
CA GLY A 134 17.99 -1.65 -0.75
C GLY A 134 18.04 -0.61 -1.86
N LEU A 135 17.61 0.62 -1.57
CA LEU A 135 17.64 1.75 -2.51
C LEU A 135 19.07 2.11 -2.92
N HIS A 136 20.02 2.14 -1.98
CA HIS A 136 21.44 2.34 -2.28
C HIS A 136 21.97 1.28 -3.24
N ARG A 137 21.62 0.00 -3.04
CA ARG A 137 22.02 -1.11 -3.92
C ARG A 137 21.40 -1.08 -5.33
N ILE A 138 20.32 -0.31 -5.53
CA ILE A 138 19.66 -0.09 -6.84
C ILE A 138 20.23 1.15 -7.54
N HIS A 139 21.30 1.75 -7.02
CA HIS A 139 21.95 2.95 -7.55
C HIS A 139 21.09 4.23 -7.43
N VAL A 140 20.21 4.31 -6.43
CA VAL A 140 19.59 5.58 -6.06
C VAL A 140 20.68 6.50 -5.50
N PRO A 141 20.72 7.79 -5.87
CA PRO A 141 21.74 8.73 -5.39
C PRO A 141 21.85 8.74 -3.87
N ASP A 142 23.08 8.63 -3.34
CA ASP A 142 23.37 8.54 -1.91
C ASP A 142 22.77 9.68 -1.09
N LYS A 143 22.66 10.87 -1.68
CA LYS A 143 22.03 12.04 -1.06
C LYS A 143 20.56 11.78 -0.73
N MET A 144 19.81 11.10 -1.62
CA MET A 144 18.40 10.78 -1.41
C MET A 144 18.22 9.72 -0.31
N VAL A 145 19.06 8.68 -0.34
CA VAL A 145 19.06 7.63 0.69
C VAL A 145 19.42 8.21 2.05
N PHE A 146 20.44 9.08 2.11
CA PHE A 146 20.83 9.78 3.32
C PHE A 146 19.71 10.65 3.88
N LEU A 147 19.05 11.44 3.02
CA LEU A 147 17.91 12.27 3.44
C LEU A 147 16.76 11.43 3.98
N LEU A 148 16.43 10.30 3.35
CA LEU A 148 15.40 9.38 3.83
C LEU A 148 15.71 8.85 5.23
N LEU A 149 16.92 8.35 5.44
CA LEU A 149 17.34 7.76 6.71
C LEU A 149 17.44 8.82 7.82
N MET A 150 17.93 10.02 7.49
CA MET A 150 17.99 11.14 8.43
C MET A 150 16.59 11.63 8.81
N SER A 151 15.69 11.78 7.83
CA SER A 151 14.31 12.16 8.10
C SER A 151 13.64 11.18 9.06
N TYR A 152 13.80 9.87 8.81
CA TYR A 152 13.25 8.84 9.68
C TYR A 152 13.82 8.92 11.11
N ARG A 153 15.14 9.11 11.24
CA ARG A 153 15.79 9.31 12.55
C ARG A 153 15.25 10.54 13.28
N TYR A 154 15.13 11.67 12.59
CA TYR A 154 14.63 12.89 13.22
C TYR A 154 13.16 12.79 13.63
N ILE A 155 12.32 12.10 12.88
CA ILE A 155 10.93 11.86 13.25
C ILE A 155 10.85 11.12 14.59
N SER A 156 11.66 10.09 14.80
CA SER A 156 11.67 9.33 16.06
C SER A 156 12.17 10.18 17.24
N VAL A 157 13.17 11.02 17.02
CA VAL A 157 13.70 11.96 18.05
C VAL A 157 12.64 13.01 18.41
N ILE A 158 11.97 13.60 17.43
CA ILE A 158 10.91 14.58 17.64
C ILE A 158 9.75 13.95 18.41
N GLU A 159 9.35 12.72 18.08
CA GLU A 159 8.31 12.01 18.80
C GLU A 159 8.68 11.79 20.27
N GLU A 160 9.92 11.39 20.57
CA GLU A 160 10.39 11.20 21.94
C GLU A 160 10.38 12.51 22.72
N GLU A 161 10.88 13.60 22.14
CA GLU A 161 10.88 14.93 22.78
C GLU A 161 9.45 15.44 22.99
N TYR A 162 8.56 15.24 22.02
CA TYR A 162 7.15 15.59 22.16
C TYR A 162 6.48 14.84 23.32
N GLN A 163 6.74 13.53 23.46
CA GLN A 163 6.23 12.74 24.57
C GLN A 163 6.83 13.18 25.92
N ARG A 164 8.10 13.62 25.95
CA ARG A 164 8.71 14.20 27.16
C ARG A 164 8.05 15.53 27.55
N LEU A 165 7.82 16.41 26.58
CA LEU A 165 7.12 17.69 26.80
C LEU A 165 5.69 17.47 27.30
N LEU A 166 4.94 16.53 26.73
CA LEU A 166 3.60 16.20 27.19
C LEU A 166 3.59 15.70 28.64
N ARG A 167 4.55 14.85 29.01
CA ARG A 167 4.68 14.36 30.38
C ARG A 167 4.99 15.52 31.34
N ALA A 168 5.94 16.40 30.98
CA ALA A 168 6.28 17.58 31.78
C ALA A 168 5.11 18.55 31.94
N ALA A 169 4.32 18.76 30.88
CA ALA A 169 3.11 19.59 30.91
C ALA A 169 2.04 19.01 31.85
N LYS A 170 1.83 17.68 31.82
CA LYS A 170 0.91 17.00 32.73
C LYS A 170 1.30 17.15 34.19
N PHE A 171 2.60 17.05 34.52
CA PHE A 171 3.08 17.28 35.87
C PHE A 171 2.88 18.72 36.35
N ARG A 172 2.82 19.70 35.45
CA ARG A 172 2.52 21.10 35.73
C ARG A 172 1.03 21.41 35.76
N GLY A 173 0.15 20.41 35.74
CA GLY A 173 -1.30 20.58 35.80
C GLY A 173 -1.95 20.93 34.46
N PHE A 174 -1.21 20.88 33.36
CA PHE A 174 -1.79 21.10 32.02
C PHE A 174 -2.55 19.84 31.60
N ASN A 175 -3.88 19.90 31.60
CA ASN A 175 -4.72 18.85 31.08
C ASN A 175 -5.04 19.23 29.63
N HIS A 176 -4.59 18.42 28.65
CA HIS A 176 -5.10 18.51 27.27
C HIS A 176 -6.58 18.16 27.35
N GLY A 177 -7.45 19.14 27.26
CA GLY A 177 -8.89 18.91 27.05
C GLY A 177 -9.08 18.04 25.80
N THR A 178 -9.82 16.97 25.97
CA THR A 178 -10.34 16.09 24.91
C THR A 178 -11.05 16.86 23.82
#